data_1d9c70fdee7efc4f5bda788aef1111a3
#
_entry.id   1d9c70fdee7efc4f5bda788aef1111a3
#
_cell.length_a   1.000
_cell.length_b   1.000
_cell.length_c   1.000
_cell.angle_alpha   90.00
_cell.angle_beta   90.00
_cell.angle_gamma   90.00
#
_symmetry.space_group_name_H-M   'P 1'
#
loop_
_entity.id
_entity.type
_entity.pdbx_description
1 polymer ?
#
loop_
_entity_poly.entity_id
_entity_poly.type
_entity_poly.pdbx_seq_one_letter_code
_entity_poly.pdbx_strand_id
1 'polypeptide(L)'
;MSTLNLKPSLADVLANTQIPALPTSAMKLLELSQDPNKGPADYAQPIEADVGLMGQVLRFVNSAYFGFSREISSVQQALTLVGIRTIKNFALWSAVFSIVPNPKLGPFDLRRLWQDSLRRALFARTIGRELRLANSEELFAAALLQDMAIPFLLKALPSHYELMLERRSKEKLRLSSLEREVFGWDHAQAAAHLCRQWHLPEDFATLIERHPSLNELMSGSKPQFAAACVALAALLPACKDTKWEEEGEFHTWFERINQNHQVSLPDLMAKVDEAMEGFAPIMNLPVPDKSLTAFLTAPVA
;
A
#
# COMPACT_ATOMS: atom_id res chain seq x y z
N MET A 1 7.71 23.08 31.65
CA MET A 1 6.48 23.54 30.97
C MET A 1 6.92 24.19 29.68
N SER A 2 6.93 23.49 28.61
CA SER A 2 7.69 23.95 27.45
C SER A 2 7.11 23.46 26.13
N THR A 3 6.81 24.37 25.25
CA THR A 3 6.93 24.33 23.76
C THR A 3 6.18 23.27 22.93
N LEU A 4 5.18 22.56 23.46
CA LEU A 4 4.31 21.67 22.70
C LEU A 4 3.14 22.41 21.98
N ASN A 5 3.15 23.73 21.92
CA ASN A 5 2.01 24.56 21.50
C ASN A 5 2.01 25.00 20.03
N LEU A 6 2.99 24.63 19.24
CA LEU A 6 2.93 24.83 17.79
C LEU A 6 2.78 23.46 17.12
N LYS A 7 1.62 23.20 16.52
CA LYS A 7 1.42 22.05 15.65
C LYS A 7 2.47 22.11 14.53
N PRO A 8 3.40 21.16 14.42
CA PRO A 8 4.41 21.22 13.38
C PRO A 8 3.72 21.11 12.01
N SER A 9 4.06 22.00 11.09
CA SER A 9 3.54 21.89 9.73
C SER A 9 4.12 20.66 9.04
N LEU A 10 3.35 20.03 8.15
CA LEU A 10 3.84 18.88 7.38
C LEU A 10 5.11 19.24 6.58
N ALA A 11 5.14 20.43 5.98
CA ALA A 11 6.28 20.91 5.20
C ALA A 11 7.56 21.02 6.04
N ASP A 12 7.46 21.57 7.26
CA ASP A 12 8.62 21.69 8.17
C ASP A 12 9.11 20.33 8.64
N VAL A 13 8.19 19.40 8.96
CA VAL A 13 8.56 18.05 9.38
C VAL A 13 9.30 17.32 8.26
N LEU A 14 8.78 17.36 7.04
CA LEU A 14 9.39 16.68 5.90
C LEU A 14 10.70 17.35 5.45
N ALA A 15 10.78 18.69 5.46
CA ALA A 15 12.02 19.41 5.16
C ALA A 15 13.16 19.07 6.14
N ASN A 16 12.84 18.80 7.40
CA ASN A 16 13.82 18.41 8.42
C ASN A 16 14.06 16.89 8.49
N THR A 17 13.29 16.11 7.72
CA THR A 17 13.46 14.65 7.64
C THR A 17 14.42 14.31 6.51
N GLN A 18 15.47 13.55 6.80
CA GLN A 18 16.35 13.03 5.75
C GLN A 18 15.62 11.94 4.95
N ILE A 19 14.91 12.37 3.91
CA ILE A 19 14.20 11.48 2.98
C ILE A 19 15.20 11.03 1.92
N PRO A 20 15.51 9.72 1.80
CA PRO A 20 16.41 9.24 0.76
C PRO A 20 15.82 9.45 -0.64
N ALA A 21 16.69 9.64 -1.64
CA ALA A 21 16.26 9.55 -3.03
C ALA A 21 15.92 8.10 -3.40
N LEU A 22 15.03 7.93 -4.36
CA LEU A 22 14.78 6.61 -4.95
C LEU A 22 16.06 6.09 -5.63
N PRO A 23 16.29 4.77 -5.63
CA PRO A 23 17.37 4.14 -6.40
C PRO A 23 17.32 4.53 -7.89
N THR A 24 18.47 4.62 -8.53
CA THR A 24 18.58 5.02 -9.95
C THR A 24 17.76 4.13 -10.88
N SER A 25 17.67 2.83 -10.60
CA SER A 25 16.84 1.88 -11.33
C SER A 25 15.36 2.27 -11.31
N ALA A 26 14.83 2.64 -10.14
CA ALA A 26 13.44 3.09 -9.98
C ALA A 26 13.17 4.42 -10.69
N MET A 27 14.09 5.40 -10.56
CA MET A 27 13.98 6.67 -11.27
C MET A 27 13.92 6.47 -12.78
N LYS A 28 14.74 5.56 -13.31
CA LYS A 28 14.76 5.26 -14.75
C LYS A 28 13.46 4.61 -15.22
N LEU A 29 12.87 3.72 -14.42
CA LEU A 29 11.55 3.13 -14.73
C LEU A 29 10.44 4.17 -14.76
N LEU A 30 10.51 5.20 -13.91
CA LEU A 30 9.58 6.32 -13.92
C LEU A 30 9.74 7.17 -15.19
N GLU A 31 10.97 7.51 -15.59
CA GLU A 31 11.23 8.23 -16.84
C GLU A 31 10.66 7.46 -18.05
N LEU A 32 10.94 6.15 -18.15
CA LEU A 32 10.42 5.31 -19.24
C LEU A 32 8.89 5.28 -19.27
N SER A 33 8.23 5.40 -18.13
CA SER A 33 6.76 5.39 -18.07
C SER A 33 6.10 6.65 -18.64
N GLN A 34 6.86 7.70 -18.91
CA GLN A 34 6.39 8.93 -19.55
C GLN A 34 6.31 8.80 -21.10
N ASP A 35 6.99 7.79 -21.67
CA ASP A 35 7.00 7.57 -23.12
C ASP A 35 6.18 6.31 -23.48
N PRO A 36 5.02 6.46 -24.12
CA PRO A 36 4.16 5.34 -24.49
C PRO A 36 4.77 4.39 -25.54
N ASN A 37 5.86 4.79 -26.20
CA ASN A 37 6.54 3.97 -27.23
C ASN A 37 7.56 2.99 -26.62
N LYS A 38 7.81 3.03 -25.30
CA LYS A 38 8.75 2.16 -24.62
C LYS A 38 8.17 0.75 -24.42
N GLY A 39 8.95 -0.24 -24.80
CA GLY A 39 8.57 -1.66 -24.72
C GLY A 39 9.35 -2.43 -23.64
N PRO A 40 9.08 -3.77 -23.55
CA PRO A 40 9.72 -4.62 -22.54
C PRO A 40 11.25 -4.53 -22.51
N ALA A 41 11.92 -4.41 -23.68
CA ALA A 41 13.36 -4.32 -23.76
C ALA A 41 13.92 -3.04 -23.10
N ASP A 42 13.21 -1.89 -23.24
CA ASP A 42 13.62 -0.64 -22.60
C ASP A 42 13.54 -0.75 -21.07
N TYR A 43 12.46 -1.35 -20.55
CA TYR A 43 12.25 -1.54 -19.10
C TYR A 43 13.17 -2.62 -18.50
N ALA A 44 13.62 -3.59 -19.29
CA ALA A 44 14.54 -4.62 -18.81
C ALA A 44 15.91 -4.02 -18.40
N GLN A 45 16.43 -3.06 -19.16
CA GLN A 45 17.75 -2.49 -18.94
C GLN A 45 17.98 -1.94 -17.51
N PRO A 46 17.15 -1.02 -16.97
CA PRO A 46 17.36 -0.51 -15.62
C PRO A 46 17.15 -1.54 -14.52
N ILE A 47 16.32 -2.57 -14.76
CA ILE A 47 16.10 -3.67 -13.80
C ILE A 47 17.31 -4.59 -13.78
N GLU A 48 17.85 -4.96 -14.96
CA GLU A 48 19.02 -5.84 -15.10
C GLU A 48 20.32 -5.19 -14.62
N ALA A 49 20.42 -3.86 -14.72
CA ALA A 49 21.53 -3.10 -14.17
C ALA A 49 21.60 -3.10 -12.64
N ASP A 50 20.48 -3.38 -11.98
CA ASP A 50 20.36 -3.50 -10.52
C ASP A 50 20.19 -4.97 -10.14
N VAL A 51 21.28 -5.64 -9.76
CA VAL A 51 21.31 -7.09 -9.45
C VAL A 51 20.30 -7.44 -8.33
N GLY A 52 20.15 -6.57 -7.34
CA GLY A 52 19.20 -6.75 -6.25
C GLY A 52 17.76 -6.74 -6.76
N LEU A 53 17.41 -5.72 -7.54
CA LEU A 53 16.10 -5.57 -8.13
C LEU A 53 15.80 -6.69 -9.14
N MET A 54 16.76 -7.04 -10.00
CA MET A 54 16.63 -8.16 -10.95
C MET A 54 16.27 -9.47 -10.23
N GLY A 55 17.01 -9.79 -9.17
CA GLY A 55 16.73 -11.00 -8.38
C GLY A 55 15.37 -10.98 -7.70
N GLN A 56 14.91 -9.81 -7.26
CA GLN A 56 13.57 -9.66 -6.67
C GLN A 56 12.46 -9.81 -7.73
N VAL A 57 12.62 -9.20 -8.90
CA VAL A 57 11.67 -9.33 -10.02
C VAL A 57 11.55 -10.77 -10.48
N LEU A 58 12.68 -11.49 -10.65
CA LEU A 58 12.64 -12.88 -11.06
C LEU A 58 11.99 -13.78 -10.00
N ARG A 59 12.26 -13.58 -8.72
CA ARG A 59 11.54 -14.30 -7.65
C ARG A 59 10.06 -13.99 -7.65
N PHE A 60 9.67 -12.72 -7.86
CA PHE A 60 8.28 -12.29 -7.92
C PHE A 60 7.51 -13.02 -9.04
N VAL A 61 8.03 -13.04 -10.26
CA VAL A 61 7.34 -13.68 -11.40
C VAL A 61 7.33 -15.20 -11.32
N ASN A 62 8.32 -15.82 -10.69
CA ASN A 62 8.40 -17.27 -10.49
C ASN A 62 7.62 -17.76 -9.25
N SER A 63 6.86 -16.90 -8.63
CA SER A 63 6.02 -17.28 -7.49
C SER A 63 4.84 -18.15 -7.91
N ALA A 64 4.32 -18.91 -6.95
CA ALA A 64 3.11 -19.71 -7.13
C ALA A 64 1.91 -18.88 -7.61
N TYR A 65 1.89 -17.57 -7.27
CA TYR A 65 0.83 -16.65 -7.69
C TYR A 65 0.64 -16.57 -9.22
N PHE A 66 1.75 -16.58 -9.99
CA PHE A 66 1.65 -16.51 -11.45
C PHE A 66 1.44 -17.88 -12.12
N GLY A 67 1.72 -18.98 -11.41
CA GLY A 67 1.42 -20.34 -11.84
C GLY A 67 2.12 -20.77 -13.12
N PHE A 68 3.27 -20.18 -13.46
CA PHE A 68 4.02 -20.59 -14.65
C PHE A 68 4.55 -22.01 -14.51
N SER A 69 4.36 -22.83 -15.55
CA SER A 69 4.84 -24.22 -15.59
C SER A 69 6.34 -24.34 -15.80
N ARG A 70 7.00 -23.26 -16.19
CA ARG A 70 8.46 -23.18 -16.41
C ARG A 70 9.02 -21.95 -15.76
N GLU A 71 10.23 -22.05 -15.26
CA GLU A 71 10.96 -20.93 -14.67
C GLU A 71 11.21 -19.83 -15.71
N ILE A 72 10.92 -18.58 -15.32
CA ILE A 72 11.22 -17.38 -16.06
C ILE A 72 12.63 -16.94 -15.65
N SER A 73 13.58 -16.97 -16.58
CA SER A 73 14.99 -16.73 -16.33
C SER A 73 15.49 -15.34 -16.74
N SER A 74 14.66 -14.53 -17.44
CA SER A 74 15.04 -13.18 -17.86
C SER A 74 13.98 -12.14 -17.52
N VAL A 75 14.44 -10.91 -17.23
CA VAL A 75 13.55 -9.77 -16.96
C VAL A 75 12.72 -9.41 -18.20
N GLN A 76 13.29 -9.49 -19.38
CA GLN A 76 12.55 -9.22 -20.62
C GLN A 76 11.39 -10.21 -20.81
N GLN A 77 11.62 -11.49 -20.52
CA GLN A 77 10.57 -12.51 -20.55
C GLN A 77 9.50 -12.22 -19.49
N ALA A 78 9.89 -11.84 -18.27
CA ALA A 78 8.98 -11.44 -17.21
C ALA A 78 8.09 -10.26 -17.63
N LEU A 79 8.67 -9.21 -18.20
CA LEU A 79 7.96 -8.03 -18.71
C LEU A 79 6.97 -8.39 -19.83
N THR A 80 7.32 -9.34 -20.67
CA THR A 80 6.47 -9.79 -21.78
C THR A 80 5.27 -10.62 -21.30
N LEU A 81 5.49 -11.54 -20.34
CA LEU A 81 4.47 -12.48 -19.87
C LEU A 81 3.56 -11.89 -18.78
N VAL A 82 4.14 -11.15 -17.84
CA VAL A 82 3.41 -10.57 -16.69
C VAL A 82 2.93 -9.15 -16.99
N GLY A 83 3.57 -8.46 -17.90
CA GLY A 83 3.26 -7.09 -18.31
C GLY A 83 4.13 -6.03 -17.65
N ILE A 84 4.47 -5.01 -18.43
CA ILE A 84 5.33 -3.87 -17.99
C ILE A 84 4.76 -3.21 -16.75
N ARG A 85 3.45 -2.96 -16.70
CA ARG A 85 2.79 -2.25 -15.60
C ARG A 85 2.98 -2.96 -14.26
N THR A 86 2.74 -4.26 -14.22
CA THR A 86 2.91 -5.09 -13.02
C THR A 86 4.36 -5.11 -12.54
N ILE A 87 5.31 -5.34 -13.45
CA ILE A 87 6.74 -5.40 -13.10
C ILE A 87 7.27 -4.03 -12.66
N LYS A 88 6.90 -2.95 -13.37
CA LYS A 88 7.25 -1.58 -12.98
C LYS A 88 6.74 -1.25 -11.58
N ASN A 89 5.48 -1.52 -11.28
CA ASN A 89 4.90 -1.23 -9.99
C ASN A 89 5.56 -2.04 -8.85
N PHE A 90 5.88 -3.32 -9.12
CA PHE A 90 6.65 -4.13 -8.18
C PHE A 90 8.06 -3.57 -7.96
N ALA A 91 8.75 -3.16 -9.03
CA ALA A 91 10.08 -2.57 -8.92
C ALA A 91 10.10 -1.25 -8.13
N LEU A 92 9.11 -0.38 -8.37
CA LEU A 92 8.95 0.87 -7.62
C LEU A 92 8.68 0.61 -6.14
N TRP A 93 7.79 -0.33 -5.84
CA TRP A 93 7.53 -0.74 -4.47
C TRP A 93 8.80 -1.27 -3.78
N SER A 94 9.53 -2.18 -4.44
CA SER A 94 10.77 -2.74 -3.91
C SER A 94 11.82 -1.67 -3.62
N ALA A 95 11.90 -0.67 -4.49
CA ALA A 95 12.79 0.48 -4.32
C ALA A 95 12.41 1.32 -3.07
N VAL A 96 11.13 1.66 -2.91
CA VAL A 96 10.63 2.37 -1.72
C VAL A 96 10.88 1.56 -0.47
N PHE A 97 10.58 0.25 -0.49
CA PHE A 97 10.80 -0.66 0.63
C PHE A 97 12.25 -0.66 1.11
N SER A 98 13.21 -0.55 0.18
CA SER A 98 14.64 -0.59 0.50
C SER A 98 15.17 0.66 1.21
N ILE A 99 14.47 1.79 1.08
CA ILE A 99 14.90 3.09 1.63
C ILE A 99 14.13 3.55 2.87
N VAL A 100 13.00 2.89 3.16
CA VAL A 100 12.17 3.23 4.32
C VAL A 100 12.90 2.88 5.63
N PRO A 101 13.00 3.81 6.60
CA PRO A 101 13.67 3.54 7.86
C PRO A 101 12.92 2.52 8.71
N ASN A 102 13.63 1.83 9.59
CA ASN A 102 13.06 0.91 10.58
C ASN A 102 13.22 1.47 12.00
N PRO A 103 12.42 2.45 12.42
CA PRO A 103 12.52 3.03 13.75
C PRO A 103 12.14 1.98 14.81
N LYS A 104 12.89 1.98 15.92
CA LYS A 104 12.60 1.15 17.09
C LYS A 104 11.82 2.00 18.09
N LEU A 105 10.50 2.07 17.90
CA LEU A 105 9.63 2.89 18.74
C LEU A 105 8.42 2.08 19.22
N GLY A 106 8.33 1.85 20.52
CA GLY A 106 7.21 1.15 21.15
C GLY A 106 6.84 -0.16 20.44
N PRO A 107 5.55 -0.38 20.15
CA PRO A 107 5.05 -1.60 19.50
C PRO A 107 5.24 -1.61 17.97
N PHE A 108 5.85 -0.57 17.37
CA PHE A 108 6.01 -0.48 15.94
C PHE A 108 6.92 -1.59 15.39
N ASP A 109 6.47 -2.23 14.33
CA ASP A 109 7.18 -3.29 13.62
C ASP A 109 7.04 -3.07 12.10
N LEU A 110 8.14 -2.75 11.42
CA LEU A 110 8.16 -2.47 9.99
C LEU A 110 7.72 -3.68 9.15
N ARG A 111 8.06 -4.91 9.57
CA ARG A 111 7.64 -6.11 8.83
C ARG A 111 6.12 -6.29 8.88
N ARG A 112 5.50 -5.97 10.02
CA ARG A 112 4.03 -5.99 10.16
C ARG A 112 3.37 -4.91 9.31
N LEU A 113 3.91 -3.70 9.31
CA LEU A 113 3.43 -2.63 8.43
C LEU A 113 3.39 -3.09 6.98
N TRP A 114 4.47 -3.74 6.51
CA TRP A 114 4.53 -4.26 5.15
C TRP A 114 3.60 -5.45 4.91
N GLN A 115 3.38 -6.30 5.90
CA GLN A 115 2.43 -7.40 5.82
C GLN A 115 0.99 -6.88 5.66
N ASP A 116 0.61 -5.88 6.46
CA ASP A 116 -0.70 -5.23 6.37
C ASP A 116 -0.85 -4.49 5.03
N SER A 117 0.19 -3.78 4.59
CA SER A 117 0.21 -3.10 3.29
C SER A 117 0.05 -4.07 2.12
N LEU A 118 0.69 -5.25 2.18
CA LEU A 118 0.51 -6.30 1.16
C LEU A 118 -0.93 -6.81 1.12
N ARG A 119 -1.55 -7.12 2.27
CA ARG A 119 -2.95 -7.54 2.36
C ARG A 119 -3.88 -6.50 1.73
N ARG A 120 -3.71 -5.23 2.06
CA ARG A 120 -4.47 -4.12 1.52
C ARG A 120 -4.28 -3.96 0.01
N ALA A 121 -3.05 -4.09 -0.46
CA ALA A 121 -2.73 -4.02 -1.88
C ALA A 121 -3.39 -5.14 -2.70
N LEU A 122 -3.32 -6.36 -2.21
CA LEU A 122 -3.96 -7.51 -2.83
C LEU A 122 -5.48 -7.34 -2.87
N PHE A 123 -6.09 -6.86 -1.79
CA PHE A 123 -7.52 -6.56 -1.76
C PHE A 123 -7.89 -5.46 -2.76
N ALA A 124 -7.20 -4.31 -2.75
CA ALA A 124 -7.49 -3.18 -3.63
C ALA A 124 -7.39 -3.58 -5.12
N ARG A 125 -6.38 -4.39 -5.49
CA ARG A 125 -6.26 -4.93 -6.85
C ARG A 125 -7.39 -5.90 -7.18
N THR A 126 -7.70 -6.82 -6.27
CA THR A 126 -8.69 -7.87 -6.52
C THR A 126 -10.08 -7.26 -6.69
N ILE A 127 -10.50 -6.37 -5.80
CA ILE A 127 -11.78 -5.66 -5.95
C ILE A 127 -11.78 -4.78 -7.21
N GLY A 128 -10.67 -4.10 -7.53
CA GLY A 128 -10.56 -3.30 -8.74
C GLY A 128 -10.76 -4.13 -10.01
N ARG A 129 -10.24 -5.37 -10.05
CA ARG A 129 -10.45 -6.32 -11.16
C ARG A 129 -11.89 -6.79 -11.22
N GLU A 130 -12.50 -7.16 -10.09
CA GLU A 130 -13.92 -7.57 -10.04
C GLU A 130 -14.86 -6.43 -10.50
N LEU A 131 -14.53 -5.18 -10.16
CA LEU A 131 -15.23 -3.99 -10.63
C LEU A 131 -14.84 -3.59 -12.08
N ARG A 132 -13.96 -4.33 -12.74
CA ARG A 132 -13.45 -4.09 -14.09
C ARG A 132 -12.78 -2.71 -14.26
N LEU A 133 -12.11 -2.23 -13.25
CA LEU A 133 -11.36 -0.97 -13.31
C LEU A 133 -10.07 -1.18 -14.11
N ALA A 134 -9.80 -0.28 -15.06
CA ALA A 134 -8.63 -0.37 -15.94
C ALA A 134 -7.28 -0.21 -15.22
N ASN A 135 -7.29 0.39 -14.05
CA ASN A 135 -6.11 0.76 -13.25
C ASN A 135 -5.89 -0.13 -12.01
N SER A 136 -6.33 -1.39 -12.02
CA SER A 136 -6.21 -2.30 -10.87
C SER A 136 -4.77 -2.50 -10.37
N GLU A 137 -3.77 -2.43 -11.25
CA GLU A 137 -2.36 -2.53 -10.85
C GLU A 137 -1.86 -1.25 -10.15
N GLU A 138 -2.39 -0.08 -10.51
CA GLU A 138 -2.14 1.18 -9.80
C GLU A 138 -2.78 1.16 -8.41
N LEU A 139 -3.97 0.54 -8.26
CA LEU A 139 -4.61 0.35 -6.96
C LEU A 139 -3.76 -0.54 -6.05
N PHE A 140 -3.17 -1.61 -6.60
CA PHE A 140 -2.22 -2.45 -5.87
C PHE A 140 -1.05 -1.64 -5.34
N ALA A 141 -0.38 -0.89 -6.23
CA ALA A 141 0.80 -0.13 -5.86
C ALA A 141 0.47 1.00 -4.86
N ALA A 142 -0.65 1.71 -5.04
CA ALA A 142 -1.09 2.76 -4.13
C ALA A 142 -1.41 2.21 -2.74
N ALA A 143 -2.18 1.12 -2.65
CA ALA A 143 -2.51 0.51 -1.37
C ALA A 143 -1.28 -0.12 -0.67
N LEU A 144 -0.28 -0.57 -1.43
CA LEU A 144 0.97 -1.08 -0.88
C LEU A 144 1.83 0.01 -0.25
N LEU A 145 1.79 1.22 -0.82
CA LEU A 145 2.59 2.36 -0.38
C LEU A 145 1.82 3.39 0.47
N GLN A 146 0.51 3.19 0.71
CA GLN A 146 -0.33 4.17 1.39
C GLN A 146 0.19 4.60 2.77
N ASP A 147 0.82 3.66 3.50
CA ASP A 147 1.33 3.86 4.86
C ASP A 147 2.85 4.10 4.91
N MET A 148 3.52 4.25 3.76
CA MET A 148 4.99 4.33 3.67
C MET A 148 5.60 5.53 4.42
N ALA A 149 4.83 6.58 4.67
CA ALA A 149 5.31 7.74 5.42
C ALA A 149 5.40 7.49 6.94
N ILE A 150 4.63 6.54 7.47
CA ILE A 150 4.59 6.26 8.92
C ILE A 150 5.99 6.05 9.53
N PRO A 151 6.88 5.22 8.96
CA PRO A 151 8.23 5.04 9.51
C PRO A 151 9.09 6.31 9.51
N PHE A 152 8.95 7.17 8.51
CA PHE A 152 9.64 8.47 8.47
C PHE A 152 9.13 9.40 9.55
N LEU A 153 7.82 9.47 9.73
CA LEU A 153 7.16 10.30 10.75
C LEU A 153 7.47 9.81 12.17
N LEU A 154 7.50 8.50 12.40
CA LEU A 154 7.95 7.89 13.66
C LEU A 154 9.39 8.30 14.00
N LYS A 155 10.28 8.35 13.00
CA LYS A 155 11.66 8.79 13.18
C LYS A 155 11.76 10.29 13.44
N ALA A 156 10.93 11.11 12.76
CA ALA A 156 10.95 12.55 12.86
C ALA A 156 10.28 13.08 14.15
N LEU A 157 9.22 12.44 14.61
CA LEU A 157 8.35 12.88 15.70
C LEU A 157 8.13 11.78 16.77
N PRO A 158 9.20 11.15 17.30
CA PRO A 158 9.08 9.94 18.11
C PRO A 158 8.16 10.12 19.32
N SER A 159 8.29 11.21 20.08
CA SER A 159 7.49 11.44 21.29
C SER A 159 5.99 11.61 21.00
N HIS A 160 5.63 12.22 19.87
CA HIS A 160 4.24 12.36 19.48
C HIS A 160 3.64 11.01 19.07
N TYR A 161 4.38 10.24 18.27
CA TYR A 161 3.90 8.93 17.81
C TYR A 161 3.83 7.89 18.93
N GLU A 162 4.73 7.95 19.93
CA GLU A 162 4.64 7.08 21.10
C GLU A 162 3.32 7.27 21.84
N LEU A 163 2.93 8.52 22.11
CA LEU A 163 1.64 8.85 22.72
C LEU A 163 0.45 8.46 21.84
N MET A 164 0.52 8.70 20.52
CA MET A 164 -0.56 8.33 19.60
C MET A 164 -0.73 6.82 19.47
N LEU A 165 0.37 6.05 19.43
CA LEU A 165 0.30 4.58 19.37
C LEU A 165 -0.28 4.00 20.67
N GLU A 166 0.02 4.59 21.82
CA GLU A 166 -0.59 4.22 23.10
C GLU A 166 -2.09 4.53 23.11
N ARG A 167 -2.50 5.73 22.68
CA ARG A 167 -3.92 6.10 22.54
C ARG A 167 -4.65 5.20 21.55
N ARG A 168 -4.06 4.93 20.39
CA ARG A 168 -4.63 4.03 19.38
C ARG A 168 -4.97 2.66 19.97
N SER A 169 -4.07 2.10 20.76
CA SER A 169 -4.29 0.81 21.42
C SER A 169 -5.45 0.83 22.40
N LYS A 170 -5.64 1.92 23.14
CA LYS A 170 -6.68 2.08 24.18
C LYS A 170 -8.03 2.46 23.60
N GLU A 171 -8.04 3.43 22.68
CA GLU A 171 -9.25 4.11 22.20
C GLU A 171 -9.79 3.48 20.88
N LYS A 172 -9.04 2.55 20.28
CA LYS A 172 -9.39 1.89 19.01
C LYS A 172 -9.61 2.86 17.85
N LEU A 173 -8.92 4.00 17.89
CA LEU A 173 -9.00 5.01 16.85
C LEU A 173 -8.02 4.72 15.71
N ARG A 174 -8.37 5.17 14.53
CA ARG A 174 -7.45 5.13 13.36
C ARG A 174 -6.30 6.09 13.57
N LEU A 175 -5.09 5.70 13.13
CA LEU A 175 -3.90 6.53 13.28
C LEU A 175 -4.07 7.87 12.57
N SER A 176 -4.64 7.89 11.35
CA SER A 176 -4.94 9.12 10.60
C SER A 176 -5.84 10.10 11.37
N SER A 177 -6.79 9.60 12.16
CA SER A 177 -7.67 10.44 12.98
C SER A 177 -6.89 11.10 14.12
N LEU A 178 -6.02 10.35 14.79
CA LEU A 178 -5.16 10.85 15.86
C LEU A 178 -4.14 11.88 15.32
N GLU A 179 -3.56 11.62 14.16
CA GLU A 179 -2.63 12.55 13.49
C GLU A 179 -3.32 13.86 13.13
N ARG A 180 -4.52 13.83 12.55
CA ARG A 180 -5.31 15.03 12.25
C ARG A 180 -5.69 15.83 13.49
N GLU A 181 -6.03 15.14 14.59
CA GLU A 181 -6.29 15.78 15.88
C GLU A 181 -5.06 16.54 16.40
N VAL A 182 -3.90 15.87 16.38
CA VAL A 182 -2.65 16.39 16.96
C VAL A 182 -2.00 17.41 16.03
N PHE A 183 -1.86 17.11 14.75
CA PHE A 183 -1.07 17.90 13.79
C PHE A 183 -1.92 18.76 12.85
N GLY A 184 -3.18 18.37 12.56
CA GLY A 184 -4.00 18.96 11.51
C GLY A 184 -3.77 18.32 10.12
N TRP A 185 -2.87 17.35 10.02
CA TRP A 185 -2.56 16.56 8.82
C TRP A 185 -2.28 15.10 9.24
N ASP A 186 -2.17 14.19 8.26
CA ASP A 186 -1.97 12.75 8.50
C ASP A 186 -0.87 12.14 7.62
N HIS A 187 -0.56 10.86 7.88
CA HIS A 187 0.44 10.10 7.14
C HIS A 187 0.11 9.93 5.66
N ALA A 188 -1.17 9.98 5.27
CA ALA A 188 -1.57 9.89 3.86
C ALA A 188 -1.13 11.12 3.08
N GLN A 189 -1.30 12.32 3.65
CA GLN A 189 -0.81 13.58 3.10
C GLN A 189 0.73 13.59 3.05
N ALA A 190 1.38 13.06 4.09
CA ALA A 190 2.83 12.91 4.09
C ALA A 190 3.31 11.97 2.99
N ALA A 191 2.67 10.81 2.82
CA ALA A 191 3.01 9.84 1.78
C ALA A 191 2.80 10.41 0.37
N ALA A 192 1.72 11.14 0.15
CA ALA A 192 1.48 11.84 -1.13
C ALA A 192 2.55 12.90 -1.41
N HIS A 193 3.00 13.64 -0.38
CA HIS A 193 4.11 14.57 -0.53
C HIS A 193 5.40 13.85 -0.95
N LEU A 194 5.71 12.70 -0.34
CA LEU A 194 6.87 11.88 -0.74
C LEU A 194 6.75 11.41 -2.19
N CYS A 195 5.55 10.97 -2.63
CA CYS A 195 5.31 10.61 -4.03
C CYS A 195 5.63 11.76 -4.98
N ARG A 196 5.16 12.97 -4.69
CA ARG A 196 5.42 14.17 -5.49
C ARG A 196 6.91 14.54 -5.51
N GLN A 197 7.58 14.43 -4.34
CA GLN A 197 9.04 14.67 -4.24
C GLN A 197 9.84 13.65 -5.06
N TRP A 198 9.37 12.42 -5.17
CA TRP A 198 9.97 11.37 -6.00
C TRP A 198 9.48 11.37 -7.44
N HIS A 199 8.72 12.40 -7.86
CA HIS A 199 8.17 12.54 -9.22
C HIS A 199 7.30 11.35 -9.67
N LEU A 200 6.60 10.71 -8.74
CA LEU A 200 5.58 9.70 -9.05
C LEU A 200 4.36 10.38 -9.71
N PRO A 201 3.59 9.66 -10.55
CA PRO A 201 2.39 10.23 -11.18
C PRO A 201 1.41 10.81 -10.16
N GLU A 202 0.80 11.96 -10.47
CA GLU A 202 -0.12 12.65 -9.56
C GLU A 202 -1.36 11.82 -9.24
N ASP A 203 -1.87 11.04 -10.18
CA ASP A 203 -2.99 10.11 -9.93
C ASP A 203 -2.63 9.11 -8.84
N PHE A 204 -1.39 8.65 -8.81
CA PHE A 204 -0.88 7.73 -7.80
C PHE A 204 -0.77 8.41 -6.43
N ALA A 205 -0.22 9.62 -6.37
CA ALA A 205 -0.15 10.42 -5.15
C ALA A 205 -1.56 10.69 -4.59
N THR A 206 -2.52 10.98 -5.47
CA THR A 206 -3.92 11.23 -5.10
C THR A 206 -4.59 9.97 -4.50
N LEU A 207 -4.37 8.79 -5.07
CA LEU A 207 -4.88 7.53 -4.51
C LEU A 207 -4.38 7.31 -3.08
N ILE A 208 -3.09 7.58 -2.85
CA ILE A 208 -2.47 7.47 -1.52
C ILE A 208 -3.03 8.53 -0.57
N GLU A 209 -3.11 9.79 -0.99
CA GLU A 209 -3.58 10.90 -0.17
C GLU A 209 -5.00 10.70 0.34
N ARG A 210 -5.85 10.10 -0.50
CA ARG A 210 -7.29 9.95 -0.24
C ARG A 210 -7.67 8.68 0.51
N HIS A 211 -6.74 7.77 0.82
CA HIS A 211 -7.11 6.50 1.44
C HIS A 211 -7.77 6.61 2.84
N PRO A 212 -7.62 7.67 3.65
CA PRO A 212 -8.38 7.80 4.89
C PRO A 212 -9.75 8.46 4.72
N SER A 213 -10.13 8.87 3.49
CA SER A 213 -11.28 9.75 3.22
C SER A 213 -12.40 9.08 2.43
N LEU A 214 -12.74 7.83 2.77
CA LEU A 214 -13.70 7.01 2.01
C LEU A 214 -15.08 7.67 1.90
N ASN A 215 -15.56 8.30 2.96
CA ASN A 215 -16.83 9.02 2.93
C ASN A 215 -16.85 10.14 1.86
N GLU A 216 -15.80 10.95 1.79
CA GLU A 216 -15.70 12.03 0.81
C GLU A 216 -15.66 11.50 -0.62
N LEU A 217 -14.94 10.37 -0.84
CA LEU A 217 -14.80 9.73 -2.15
C LEU A 217 -16.15 9.22 -2.69
N MET A 218 -17.06 8.84 -1.79
CA MET A 218 -18.35 8.24 -2.14
C MET A 218 -19.54 9.20 -2.01
N SER A 219 -19.36 10.40 -1.44
CA SER A 219 -20.45 11.36 -1.19
C SER A 219 -20.69 12.33 -2.34
N GLY A 220 -19.81 12.42 -3.32
CA GLY A 220 -19.94 13.30 -4.47
C GLY A 220 -20.95 12.81 -5.53
N SER A 221 -21.32 13.70 -6.45
CA SER A 221 -22.17 13.36 -7.61
C SER A 221 -21.51 12.35 -8.57
N LYS A 222 -20.21 12.20 -8.50
CA LYS A 222 -19.40 11.20 -9.25
C LYS A 222 -18.50 10.46 -8.26
N PRO A 223 -18.92 9.29 -7.76
CA PRO A 223 -18.11 8.46 -6.88
C PRO A 223 -16.76 8.09 -7.53
N GLN A 224 -15.69 8.17 -6.73
CA GLN A 224 -14.33 7.88 -7.19
C GLN A 224 -13.98 6.43 -6.86
N PHE A 225 -14.54 5.48 -7.58
CA PHE A 225 -14.42 4.04 -7.27
C PHE A 225 -12.97 3.54 -7.14
N ALA A 226 -12.05 4.01 -7.98
CA ALA A 226 -10.64 3.63 -7.91
C ALA A 226 -10.03 3.99 -6.55
N ALA A 227 -10.18 5.26 -6.13
CA ALA A 227 -9.70 5.71 -4.82
C ALA A 227 -10.48 5.06 -3.67
N ALA A 228 -11.78 4.81 -3.85
CA ALA A 228 -12.60 4.13 -2.86
C ALA A 228 -12.15 2.68 -2.62
N CYS A 229 -11.63 1.96 -3.63
CA CYS A 229 -11.07 0.62 -3.44
C CYS A 229 -9.83 0.63 -2.54
N VAL A 230 -8.94 1.62 -2.70
CA VAL A 230 -7.75 1.80 -1.85
C VAL A 230 -8.17 2.20 -0.44
N ALA A 231 -9.13 3.12 -0.30
CA ALA A 231 -9.66 3.56 0.99
C ALA A 231 -10.42 2.44 1.73
N LEU A 232 -11.18 1.60 1.01
CA LEU A 232 -11.86 0.45 1.58
C LEU A 232 -10.84 -0.58 2.11
N ALA A 233 -9.75 -0.80 1.36
CA ALA A 233 -8.68 -1.70 1.80
C ALA A 233 -8.03 -1.24 3.12
N ALA A 234 -8.02 0.05 3.42
CA ALA A 234 -7.51 0.60 4.68
C ALA A 234 -8.36 0.23 5.90
N LEU A 235 -9.61 -0.23 5.70
CA LEU A 235 -10.51 -0.72 6.76
C LEU A 235 -10.34 -2.22 7.06
N LEU A 236 -9.50 -2.94 6.31
CA LEU A 236 -9.25 -4.35 6.60
C LEU A 236 -8.54 -4.53 7.94
N PRO A 237 -8.81 -5.64 8.66
CA PRO A 237 -8.11 -5.93 9.90
C PRO A 237 -6.62 -6.10 9.64
N ALA A 238 -5.78 -5.63 10.56
CA ALA A 238 -4.36 -5.89 10.49
C ALA A 238 -4.08 -7.40 10.62
N CYS A 239 -2.96 -7.87 10.07
CA CYS A 239 -2.62 -9.28 10.00
C CYS A 239 -2.49 -10.00 11.36
N LYS A 240 -2.37 -9.22 12.45
CA LYS A 240 -2.34 -9.73 13.84
C LYS A 240 -3.62 -9.49 14.62
N ASP A 241 -4.60 -8.82 14.04
CA ASP A 241 -5.84 -8.55 14.74
C ASP A 241 -6.61 -9.85 14.97
N THR A 242 -7.14 -10.01 16.17
CA THR A 242 -8.05 -11.10 16.52
C THR A 242 -9.51 -10.72 16.29
N LYS A 243 -9.80 -9.41 16.31
CA LYS A 243 -11.10 -8.78 16.02
C LYS A 243 -10.95 -7.78 14.89
N TRP A 244 -12.02 -7.59 14.15
CA TRP A 244 -12.10 -6.60 13.07
C TRP A 244 -12.88 -5.38 13.58
N GLU A 245 -12.18 -4.37 14.05
CA GLU A 245 -12.82 -3.21 14.68
C GLU A 245 -13.63 -2.38 13.67
N GLU A 246 -13.16 -2.27 12.41
CA GLU A 246 -13.84 -1.51 11.35
C GLU A 246 -14.80 -2.35 10.49
N GLU A 247 -15.16 -3.55 10.91
CA GLU A 247 -16.00 -4.50 10.14
C GLU A 247 -17.32 -3.88 9.66
N GLY A 248 -18.07 -3.21 10.56
CA GLY A 248 -19.35 -2.59 10.24
C GLY A 248 -19.21 -1.44 9.22
N GLU A 249 -18.17 -0.62 9.37
CA GLU A 249 -17.86 0.44 8.42
C GLU A 249 -17.47 -0.14 7.05
N PHE A 250 -16.61 -1.16 7.06
CA PHE A 250 -16.21 -1.85 5.85
C PHE A 250 -17.40 -2.43 5.09
N HIS A 251 -18.30 -3.16 5.74
CA HIS A 251 -19.48 -3.75 5.11
C HIS A 251 -20.38 -2.67 4.50
N THR A 252 -20.63 -1.59 5.22
CA THR A 252 -21.45 -0.47 4.73
C THR A 252 -20.89 0.10 3.43
N TRP A 253 -19.58 0.33 3.37
CA TRP A 253 -18.96 0.89 2.18
C TRP A 253 -18.78 -0.13 1.06
N PHE A 254 -18.48 -1.39 1.40
CA PHE A 254 -18.43 -2.46 0.42
C PHE A 254 -19.75 -2.61 -0.33
N GLU A 255 -20.87 -2.67 0.39
CA GLU A 255 -22.19 -2.77 -0.21
C GLU A 255 -22.48 -1.58 -1.14
N ARG A 256 -22.11 -0.37 -0.72
CA ARG A 256 -22.31 0.83 -1.51
C ARG A 256 -21.46 0.85 -2.78
N ILE A 257 -20.22 0.41 -2.71
CA ILE A 257 -19.30 0.27 -3.87
C ILE A 257 -19.80 -0.84 -4.79
N ASN A 258 -20.30 -1.93 -4.22
CA ASN A 258 -20.75 -3.12 -4.93
C ASN A 258 -22.17 -3.02 -5.50
N GLN A 259 -22.91 -1.96 -5.25
CA GLN A 259 -24.34 -1.83 -5.54
C GLN A 259 -24.76 -2.29 -6.95
N ASN A 260 -23.89 -2.15 -7.95
CA ASN A 260 -24.16 -2.49 -9.34
C ASN A 260 -23.25 -3.62 -9.89
N HIS A 261 -22.47 -4.32 -9.05
CA HIS A 261 -21.38 -5.18 -9.52
C HIS A 261 -21.51 -6.66 -9.12
N GLN A 262 -22.34 -7.02 -8.15
CA GLN A 262 -22.57 -8.40 -7.69
C GLN A 262 -21.29 -9.16 -7.28
N VAL A 263 -20.30 -8.47 -6.73
CA VAL A 263 -19.06 -9.08 -6.23
C VAL A 263 -19.37 -9.85 -4.94
N SER A 264 -19.05 -11.13 -4.89
CA SER A 264 -19.15 -11.94 -3.67
C SER A 264 -18.03 -11.58 -2.71
N LEU A 265 -18.36 -11.05 -1.53
CA LEU A 265 -17.36 -10.72 -0.52
C LEU A 265 -16.58 -11.95 -0.03
N PRO A 266 -17.19 -13.10 0.26
CA PRO A 266 -16.45 -14.31 0.63
C PRO A 266 -15.45 -14.75 -0.45
N ASP A 267 -15.85 -14.73 -1.73
CA ASP A 267 -14.96 -15.12 -2.82
C ASP A 267 -13.84 -14.11 -3.01
N LEU A 268 -14.14 -12.82 -2.86
CA LEU A 268 -13.13 -11.75 -2.88
C LEU A 268 -12.07 -11.96 -1.79
N MET A 269 -12.51 -12.21 -0.55
CA MET A 269 -11.61 -12.45 0.59
C MET A 269 -10.78 -13.72 0.40
N ALA A 270 -11.37 -14.80 -0.11
CA ALA A 270 -10.66 -16.04 -0.41
C ALA A 270 -9.55 -15.84 -1.45
N LYS A 271 -9.83 -15.09 -2.51
CA LYS A 271 -8.81 -14.72 -3.53
C LYS A 271 -7.67 -13.90 -2.93
N VAL A 272 -7.97 -13.01 -1.98
CA VAL A 272 -6.94 -12.21 -1.30
C VAL A 272 -6.10 -13.08 -0.38
N ASP A 273 -6.71 -14.00 0.38
CA ASP A 273 -6.00 -14.93 1.26
C ASP A 273 -5.06 -15.85 0.45
N GLU A 274 -5.54 -16.43 -0.66
CA GLU A 274 -4.73 -17.25 -1.58
C GLU A 274 -3.55 -16.44 -2.15
N ALA A 275 -3.82 -15.22 -2.62
CA ALA A 275 -2.78 -14.35 -3.12
C ALA A 275 -1.75 -13.99 -2.04
N MET A 276 -2.20 -13.79 -0.78
CA MET A 276 -1.31 -13.49 0.35
C MET A 276 -0.35 -14.65 0.64
N GLU A 277 -0.81 -15.90 0.58
CA GLU A 277 0.02 -17.09 0.74
C GLU A 277 1.12 -17.17 -0.35
N GLY A 278 0.78 -16.78 -1.59
CA GLY A 278 1.71 -16.78 -2.70
C GLY A 278 2.74 -15.64 -2.65
N PHE A 279 2.33 -14.43 -2.22
CA PHE A 279 3.18 -13.24 -2.26
C PHE A 279 4.02 -13.02 -1.00
N ALA A 280 3.50 -13.30 0.19
CA ALA A 280 4.19 -12.99 1.45
C ALA A 280 5.59 -13.62 1.53
N PRO A 281 5.80 -14.91 1.15
CA PRO A 281 7.13 -15.53 1.19
C PRO A 281 8.14 -14.86 0.27
N ILE A 282 7.70 -14.37 -0.91
CA ILE A 282 8.59 -13.70 -1.89
C ILE A 282 9.14 -12.41 -1.31
N MET A 283 8.29 -11.70 -0.55
CA MET A 283 8.63 -10.45 0.12
C MET A 283 9.32 -10.68 1.47
N ASN A 284 9.63 -11.94 1.79
CA ASN A 284 10.17 -12.34 3.09
C ASN A 284 9.30 -11.86 4.27
N LEU A 285 7.98 -11.88 4.05
CA LEU A 285 6.96 -11.54 5.05
C LEU A 285 6.30 -12.82 5.58
N PRO A 286 5.87 -12.86 6.84
CA PRO A 286 5.08 -13.99 7.34
C PRO A 286 3.68 -14.00 6.68
N VAL A 287 3.09 -15.17 6.59
CA VAL A 287 1.65 -15.30 6.28
C VAL A 287 0.86 -14.83 7.52
N PRO A 288 -0.29 -14.18 7.36
CA PRO A 288 -1.14 -13.78 8.49
C PRO A 288 -1.60 -14.94 9.36
N ASP A 289 -1.66 -14.74 10.66
CA ASP A 289 -2.14 -15.74 11.61
C ASP A 289 -3.65 -16.05 11.41
N LYS A 290 -4.40 -15.05 10.95
CA LYS A 290 -5.84 -15.16 10.66
C LYS A 290 -6.13 -14.67 9.25
N SER A 291 -6.79 -15.51 8.45
CA SER A 291 -7.24 -15.15 7.09
C SER A 291 -8.40 -14.15 7.12
N LEU A 292 -8.62 -13.43 6.02
CA LEU A 292 -9.78 -12.52 5.89
C LEU A 292 -11.09 -13.33 5.90
N THR A 293 -11.11 -14.50 5.28
CA THR A 293 -12.27 -15.41 5.29
C THR A 293 -12.66 -15.85 6.70
N ALA A 294 -11.68 -16.02 7.60
CA ALA A 294 -11.93 -16.40 8.99
C ALA A 294 -12.57 -15.26 9.82
N PHE A 295 -12.45 -14.00 9.39
CA PHE A 295 -13.18 -12.90 10.03
C PHE A 295 -14.66 -12.90 9.64
N LEU A 296 -15.01 -13.28 8.39
CA LEU A 296 -16.39 -13.33 7.92
C LEU A 296 -17.21 -14.47 8.55
N THR A 297 -16.55 -15.55 8.99
CA THR A 297 -17.21 -16.73 9.55
C THR A 297 -17.27 -16.73 11.09
N ALA A 298 -16.62 -15.77 11.75
CA ALA A 298 -16.67 -15.65 13.19
C ALA A 298 -18.08 -15.21 13.63
N PRO A 299 -18.75 -15.92 14.58
CA PRO A 299 -20.02 -15.44 15.10
C PRO A 299 -19.81 -14.07 15.72
N VAL A 300 -20.71 -13.14 15.37
CA VAL A 300 -20.78 -11.80 15.96
C VAL A 300 -21.00 -12.00 17.46
N ALA A 301 -19.99 -11.68 18.28
CA ALA A 301 -20.01 -11.84 19.74
C ALA A 301 -20.72 -10.67 20.42
#